data_c4069cadb9094468a53178731f6910c3
#
_entry.id   c4069cadb9094468a53178731f6910c3
#
_cell.length_a   1.000
_cell.length_b   1.000
_cell.length_c   1.000
_cell.angle_alpha   90.00
_cell.angle_beta   90.00
_cell.angle_gamma   90.00
#
_symmetry.space_group_name_H-M   'P 1'
#
loop_
_entity.id
_entity.type
_entity.pdbx_description
1 polymer ?
#
loop_
_entity_poly.entity_id
_entity_poly.type
_entity_poly.pdbx_seq_one_letter_code
_entity_poly.pdbx_strand_id
1 'polypeptide(L)'
;MNLNKILNKDDNGAVEGLPLQLIIMVAVAAIVLVIILGWLAPWQSKVDLERLTVTPSFTGNDEQVSITVTAWDTKSNHLEGVVIQISDCNLETQVLTTDKNGQVTFIVTPSIPPNTTNNINILGKFTGTVYTEKTAFVVVS
;
A
#
# COMPACT_ATOMS: atom_id res chain seq x y z
N MET A 1 -17.56 -42.52 -56.20
CA MET A 1 -17.23 -43.14 -54.97
C MET A 1 -16.12 -42.42 -54.18
N ASN A 2 -15.08 -42.08 -54.83
CA ASN A 2 -14.04 -41.29 -54.23
C ASN A 2 -14.53 -39.90 -53.78
N LEU A 3 -15.54 -39.37 -54.46
CA LEU A 3 -16.12 -38.12 -54.14
C LEU A 3 -16.80 -38.12 -52.76
N ASN A 4 -17.50 -39.21 -52.45
CA ASN A 4 -18.13 -39.38 -51.14
C ASN A 4 -17.11 -39.46 -50.01
N LYS A 5 -15.97 -40.14 -50.26
CA LYS A 5 -14.87 -40.20 -49.28
C LYS A 5 -14.22 -38.84 -49.06
N ILE A 6 -14.09 -38.07 -50.13
CA ILE A 6 -13.54 -36.70 -50.04
C ILE A 6 -14.50 -35.80 -49.28
N LEU A 7 -15.78 -35.89 -49.56
CA LEU A 7 -16.81 -35.13 -48.87
C LEU A 7 -16.88 -35.47 -47.38
N ASN A 8 -16.82 -36.78 -47.05
CA ASN A 8 -16.82 -37.21 -45.65
C ASN A 8 -15.57 -36.71 -44.91
N LYS A 9 -14.44 -36.73 -45.60
CA LYS A 9 -13.20 -36.24 -45.04
C LYS A 9 -13.25 -34.74 -44.81
N ASP A 10 -13.83 -33.99 -45.73
CA ASP A 10 -14.05 -32.57 -45.57
C ASP A 10 -15.03 -32.25 -44.47
N ASP A 11 -16.11 -33.03 -44.35
CA ASP A 11 -17.08 -32.89 -43.30
C ASP A 11 -16.44 -33.15 -41.93
N ASN A 12 -15.64 -34.22 -41.84
CA ASN A 12 -14.91 -34.51 -40.60
C ASN A 12 -13.91 -33.40 -40.28
N GLY A 13 -13.22 -32.86 -41.27
CA GLY A 13 -12.32 -31.74 -41.10
C GLY A 13 -13.06 -30.50 -40.63
N ALA A 14 -14.26 -30.23 -41.16
CA ALA A 14 -15.06 -29.08 -40.72
C ALA A 14 -15.51 -29.26 -39.29
N VAL A 15 -15.98 -30.45 -38.91
CA VAL A 15 -16.43 -30.73 -37.55
C VAL A 15 -15.26 -30.68 -36.55
N GLU A 16 -14.12 -31.20 -36.94
CA GLU A 16 -12.89 -31.14 -36.12
C GLU A 16 -12.35 -29.71 -36.06
N GLY A 17 -12.44 -28.94 -37.11
CA GLY A 17 -11.98 -27.58 -37.17
C GLY A 17 -12.71 -26.64 -36.24
N LEU A 18 -14.01 -26.80 -36.08
CA LEU A 18 -14.80 -25.98 -35.15
C LEU A 18 -14.38 -26.13 -33.70
N PRO A 19 -14.25 -27.34 -33.13
CA PRO A 19 -13.75 -27.49 -31.77
C PRO A 19 -12.33 -26.99 -31.59
N LEU A 20 -11.47 -27.19 -32.59
CA LEU A 20 -10.09 -26.69 -32.55
C LEU A 20 -10.05 -25.15 -32.55
N GLN A 21 -10.86 -24.50 -33.38
CA GLN A 21 -11.01 -23.06 -33.38
C GLN A 21 -11.50 -22.55 -32.04
N LEU A 22 -12.46 -23.20 -31.42
CA LEU A 22 -12.96 -22.84 -30.10
C LEU A 22 -11.85 -22.94 -29.05
N ILE A 23 -11.07 -24.01 -29.07
CA ILE A 23 -9.94 -24.20 -28.16
C ILE A 23 -8.91 -23.10 -28.35
N ILE A 24 -8.57 -22.76 -29.58
CA ILE A 24 -7.63 -21.69 -29.88
C ILE A 24 -8.16 -20.34 -29.40
N MET A 25 -9.42 -20.05 -29.65
CA MET A 25 -10.05 -18.80 -29.19
C MET A 25 -10.06 -18.69 -27.66
N VAL A 26 -10.39 -19.76 -26.98
CA VAL A 26 -10.38 -19.79 -25.51
C VAL A 26 -8.97 -19.64 -24.98
N ALA A 27 -7.98 -20.30 -25.60
CA ALA A 27 -6.60 -20.18 -25.21
C ALA A 27 -6.07 -18.75 -25.39
N VAL A 28 -6.38 -18.12 -26.51
CA VAL A 28 -6.00 -16.72 -26.79
C VAL A 28 -6.68 -15.78 -25.81
N ALA A 29 -7.97 -15.97 -25.58
CA ALA A 29 -8.72 -15.18 -24.62
C ALA A 29 -8.15 -15.30 -23.20
N ALA A 30 -7.76 -16.50 -22.79
CA ALA A 30 -7.14 -16.75 -21.49
C ALA A 30 -5.80 -16.04 -21.37
N ILE A 31 -4.97 -16.09 -22.40
CA ILE A 31 -3.68 -15.37 -22.41
C ILE A 31 -3.89 -13.87 -22.32
N VAL A 32 -4.80 -13.32 -23.11
CA VAL A 32 -5.13 -11.89 -23.07
C VAL A 32 -5.64 -11.50 -21.70
N LEU A 33 -6.50 -12.31 -21.10
CA LEU A 33 -7.03 -12.05 -19.76
C LEU A 33 -5.91 -12.02 -18.71
N VAL A 34 -4.97 -12.95 -18.77
CA VAL A 34 -3.82 -12.99 -17.86
C VAL A 34 -2.97 -11.72 -18.00
N ILE A 35 -2.74 -11.28 -19.24
CA ILE A 35 -1.99 -10.06 -19.50
C ILE A 35 -2.73 -8.83 -18.92
N ILE A 36 -4.02 -8.73 -19.15
CA ILE A 36 -4.84 -7.64 -18.63
C ILE A 36 -4.85 -7.64 -17.11
N LEU A 37 -5.05 -8.79 -16.49
CA LEU A 37 -5.03 -8.92 -15.03
C LEU A 37 -3.65 -8.60 -14.47
N GLY A 38 -2.58 -8.97 -15.15
CA GLY A 38 -1.22 -8.62 -14.76
C GLY A 38 -0.97 -7.11 -14.81
N TRP A 39 -1.60 -6.41 -15.74
CA TRP A 39 -1.51 -4.95 -15.81
C TRP A 39 -2.38 -4.26 -14.76
N LEU A 40 -3.53 -4.84 -14.45
CA LEU A 40 -4.45 -4.30 -13.44
C LEU A 40 -4.02 -4.64 -12.00
N ALA A 41 -3.32 -5.75 -11.80
CA ALA A 41 -2.90 -6.17 -10.47
C ALA A 41 -2.10 -5.09 -9.71
N PRO A 42 -1.13 -4.37 -10.33
CA PRO A 42 -0.48 -3.25 -9.66
C PRO A 42 -1.44 -2.13 -9.26
N TRP A 43 -2.51 -1.95 -10.00
CA TRP A 43 -3.52 -0.94 -9.67
C TRP A 43 -4.41 -1.38 -8.52
N GLN A 44 -4.74 -2.67 -8.45
CA GLN A 44 -5.52 -3.23 -7.35
C GLN A 44 -4.69 -3.37 -6.08
N SER A 45 -3.38 -3.54 -6.24
CA SER A 45 -2.42 -3.68 -5.14
C SER A 45 -1.84 -2.36 -4.70
N LYS A 46 -2.41 -1.23 -5.12
CA LYS A 46 -1.96 0.09 -4.70
C LYS A 46 -2.03 0.20 -3.18
N VAL A 47 -0.87 0.25 -2.58
CA VAL A 47 -0.71 0.48 -1.16
C VAL A 47 0.00 1.81 -1.03
N ASP A 48 -0.74 2.81 -0.60
CA ASP A 48 -0.22 4.15 -0.38
C ASP A 48 -0.55 4.59 1.04
N LEU A 49 0.27 5.47 1.57
CA LEU A 49 0.05 6.04 2.89
C LEU A 49 -1.14 6.98 2.85
N GLU A 50 -2.18 6.68 3.63
CA GLU A 50 -3.37 7.53 3.71
C GLU A 50 -3.33 8.46 4.91
N ARG A 51 -2.97 7.93 6.09
CA ARG A 51 -2.96 8.72 7.32
C ARG A 51 -1.99 8.15 8.33
N LEU A 52 -1.63 8.99 9.28
CA LEU A 52 -0.90 8.62 10.47
C LEU A 52 -1.78 8.86 11.70
N THR A 53 -1.74 7.96 12.64
CA THR A 53 -2.36 8.15 13.96
C THR A 53 -1.30 8.08 15.04
N VAL A 54 -1.47 8.85 16.08
CA VAL A 54 -0.52 8.93 17.19
C VAL A 54 -1.21 8.68 18.52
N THR A 55 -0.51 8.02 19.41
CA THR A 55 -0.98 7.76 20.78
C THR A 55 0.20 7.95 21.73
N PRO A 56 0.12 8.82 22.72
CA PRO A 56 -0.96 9.78 23.01
C PRO A 56 -0.97 10.95 22.04
N SER A 57 -2.07 11.64 21.93
CA SER A 57 -2.17 12.88 21.13
C SER A 57 -1.82 14.13 21.92
N PHE A 58 -1.62 13.99 23.20
CA PHE A 58 -1.32 15.07 24.12
C PHE A 58 -0.31 14.59 25.16
N THR A 59 0.64 15.42 25.53
CA THR A 59 1.64 15.10 26.56
C THR A 59 2.00 16.33 27.38
N GLY A 60 2.55 16.10 28.57
CA GLY A 60 3.07 17.16 29.42
C GLY A 60 4.45 17.63 29.00
N ASN A 61 4.77 18.86 29.40
CA ASN A 61 6.07 19.43 29.21
C ASN A 61 7.10 18.81 30.19
N ASP A 62 8.31 18.57 29.71
CA ASP A 62 9.42 17.99 30.49
C ASP A 62 9.12 16.59 31.06
N GLU A 63 8.14 15.90 30.52
CA GLU A 63 7.81 14.52 30.88
C GLU A 63 8.21 13.55 29.78
N GLN A 64 8.79 12.43 30.20
CA GLN A 64 9.08 11.35 29.26
C GLN A 64 7.78 10.70 28.80
N VAL A 65 7.65 10.53 27.49
CA VAL A 65 6.48 9.93 26.88
C VAL A 65 6.88 8.93 25.79
N SER A 66 6.13 7.86 25.70
CA SER A 66 6.22 6.91 24.59
C SER A 66 5.16 7.25 23.57
N ILE A 67 5.59 7.71 22.39
CA ILE A 67 4.68 8.08 21.31
C ILE A 67 4.68 6.93 20.31
N THR A 68 3.52 6.31 20.13
CA THR A 68 3.31 5.27 19.13
C THR A 68 2.63 5.86 17.92
N VAL A 69 3.28 5.74 16.78
CA VAL A 69 2.77 6.20 15.48
C VAL A 69 2.33 5.00 14.68
N THR A 70 1.11 4.99 14.21
CA THR A 70 0.57 3.95 13.36
C THR A 70 0.30 4.53 11.98
N ALA A 71 0.82 3.86 10.96
CA ALA A 71 0.59 4.22 9.57
C ALA A 71 -0.54 3.37 8.99
N TRP A 72 -1.42 4.01 8.23
CA TRP A 72 -2.58 3.39 7.62
C TRP A 72 -2.55 3.57 6.11
N ASP A 73 -2.91 2.51 5.41
CA ASP A 73 -3.05 2.57 3.96
C ASP A 73 -4.45 3.03 3.53
N THR A 74 -4.67 3.12 2.23
CA THR A 74 -5.96 3.56 1.67
C THR A 74 -7.09 2.57 1.92
N LYS A 75 -6.77 1.33 2.33
CA LYS A 75 -7.74 0.28 2.65
C LYS A 75 -7.96 0.14 4.16
N SER A 76 -7.45 1.08 4.95
CA SER A 76 -7.52 1.07 6.42
C SER A 76 -6.81 -0.12 7.07
N ASN A 77 -5.78 -0.63 6.43
CA ASN A 77 -4.87 -1.61 7.00
C ASN A 77 -3.60 -0.93 7.50
N HIS A 78 -2.90 -1.57 8.44
CA HIS A 78 -1.61 -1.09 8.91
C HIS A 78 -0.56 -1.20 7.79
N LEU A 79 0.30 -0.19 7.68
CA LEU A 79 1.26 -0.07 6.59
C LEU A 79 2.69 -0.16 7.12
N GLU A 80 3.42 -1.22 6.71
CA GLU A 80 4.84 -1.40 6.98
C GLU A 80 5.68 -0.57 6.02
N GLY A 81 6.87 -0.17 6.45
CA GLY A 81 7.85 0.47 5.59
C GLY A 81 7.69 1.98 5.45
N VAL A 82 6.86 2.60 6.27
CA VAL A 82 6.72 4.06 6.31
C VAL A 82 7.85 4.65 7.15
N VAL A 83 8.59 5.58 6.59
CA VAL A 83 9.65 6.30 7.30
C VAL A 83 9.00 7.41 8.11
N ILE A 84 9.12 7.33 9.43
CA ILE A 84 8.54 8.29 10.36
C ILE A 84 9.65 9.14 10.96
N GLN A 85 9.49 10.44 10.83
CA GLN A 85 10.39 11.44 11.39
C GLN A 85 9.67 12.25 12.45
N ILE A 86 10.29 12.37 13.62
CA ILE A 86 9.79 13.19 14.73
C ILE A 86 10.71 14.37 14.93
N SER A 87 10.13 15.55 15.19
CA SER A 87 10.88 16.78 15.39
C SER A 87 10.11 17.80 16.21
N ASP A 88 10.78 18.90 16.55
CA ASP A 88 10.28 20.03 17.33
C ASP A 88 10.24 19.78 18.85
N CYS A 89 9.84 20.78 19.61
CA CYS A 89 9.83 20.77 21.08
C CYS A 89 11.18 20.41 21.72
N ASN A 90 12.28 20.92 21.15
CA ASN A 90 13.66 20.60 21.55
C ASN A 90 14.04 19.12 21.47
N LEU A 91 13.32 18.35 20.69
CA LEU A 91 13.67 16.96 20.44
C LEU A 91 14.73 16.87 19.34
N GLU A 92 15.67 15.96 19.53
CA GLU A 92 16.52 15.56 18.43
C GLU A 92 15.68 14.88 17.36
N THR A 93 15.95 15.21 16.10
CA THR A 93 15.28 14.56 14.99
C THR A 93 15.60 13.07 14.97
N GLN A 94 14.59 12.25 15.11
CA GLN A 94 14.70 10.80 15.02
C GLN A 94 13.92 10.29 13.82
N VAL A 95 14.45 9.26 13.17
CA VAL A 95 13.84 8.63 12.02
C VAL A 95 13.76 7.14 12.26
N LEU A 96 12.56 6.60 12.23
CA LEU A 96 12.29 5.18 12.37
C LEU A 96 11.33 4.73 11.27
N THR A 97 11.35 3.45 10.95
CA THR A 97 10.49 2.86 9.92
C THR A 97 9.46 1.96 10.58
N THR A 98 8.20 2.05 10.14
CA THR A 98 7.13 1.21 10.70
C THR A 98 7.41 -0.27 10.49
N ASP A 99 7.06 -1.06 11.49
CA ASP A 99 7.24 -2.51 11.50
C ASP A 99 6.09 -3.24 10.77
N LYS A 100 6.04 -4.55 10.90
CA LYS A 100 5.00 -5.38 10.28
C LYS A 100 3.58 -5.02 10.75
N ASN A 101 3.46 -4.45 11.93
CA ASN A 101 2.21 -3.98 12.49
C ASN A 101 1.89 -2.54 12.09
N GLY A 102 2.72 -1.93 11.24
CA GLY A 102 2.55 -0.55 10.82
C GLY A 102 2.81 0.46 11.92
N GLN A 103 3.58 0.11 12.93
CA GLN A 103 3.79 0.92 14.12
C GLN A 103 5.26 1.19 14.37
N VAL A 104 5.52 2.32 15.00
CA VAL A 104 6.82 2.69 15.52
C VAL A 104 6.63 3.47 16.80
N THR A 105 7.50 3.27 17.77
CA THR A 105 7.43 3.92 19.08
C THR A 105 8.67 4.78 19.30
N PHE A 106 8.45 6.03 19.65
CA PHE A 106 9.48 6.97 20.05
C PHE A 106 9.37 7.22 21.56
N ILE A 107 10.48 7.19 22.26
CA ILE A 107 10.55 7.56 23.67
C ILE A 107 11.28 8.90 23.73
N VAL A 108 10.56 9.94 24.11
CA VAL A 108 11.06 11.33 24.03
C VAL A 108 10.63 12.11 25.28
N THR A 109 11.39 13.15 25.57
CA THR A 109 11.08 14.10 26.64
C THR A 109 11.00 15.49 26.01
N PRO A 110 9.82 15.95 25.59
CA PRO A 110 9.69 17.26 24.99
C PRO A 110 9.90 18.36 26.02
N SER A 111 10.50 19.45 25.56
CA SER A 111 10.77 20.61 26.41
C SER A 111 10.38 21.88 25.66
N ILE A 112 9.45 22.63 26.25
CA ILE A 112 8.98 23.90 25.73
C ILE A 112 9.02 24.96 26.84
N PRO A 113 8.99 26.26 26.51
CA PRO A 113 8.93 27.31 27.52
C PRO A 113 7.69 27.15 28.42
N PRO A 114 7.80 27.50 29.73
CA PRO A 114 6.67 27.37 30.65
C PRO A 114 5.48 28.23 30.19
N ASN A 115 4.28 27.75 30.46
CA ASN A 115 3.01 28.40 30.10
C ASN A 115 2.83 28.61 28.60
N THR A 116 3.44 27.77 27.78
CA THR A 116 3.25 27.74 26.33
C THR A 116 2.70 26.39 25.89
N THR A 117 2.16 26.36 24.70
CA THR A 117 1.72 25.13 24.04
C THR A 117 2.42 25.02 22.70
N ASN A 118 2.92 23.86 22.39
CA ASN A 118 3.56 23.60 21.11
C ASN A 118 3.24 22.17 20.66
N ASN A 119 3.64 21.84 19.45
CA ASN A 119 3.36 20.53 18.87
C ASN A 119 4.66 19.82 18.53
N ILE A 120 4.72 18.52 18.82
CA ILE A 120 5.71 17.62 18.24
C ILE A 120 5.23 17.28 16.84
N ASN A 121 6.03 17.58 15.82
CA ASN A 121 5.68 17.28 14.45
C ASN A 121 6.13 15.88 14.07
N ILE A 122 5.25 15.13 13.46
CA ILE A 122 5.49 13.78 12.99
C ILE A 122 5.24 13.76 11.50
N LEU A 123 6.25 13.38 10.72
CA LEU A 123 6.19 13.32 9.28
C LEU A 123 6.38 11.88 8.85
N GLY A 124 5.42 11.34 8.11
CA GLY A 124 5.52 10.01 7.49
C GLY A 124 5.75 10.13 6.00
N LYS A 125 6.72 9.38 5.51
CA LYS A 125 7.08 9.31 4.09
C LYS A 125 6.98 7.88 3.63
N PHE A 126 6.33 7.67 2.51
CA PHE A 126 6.16 6.35 1.94
C PHE A 126 6.25 6.41 0.41
N THR A 127 7.03 5.51 -0.16
CA THR A 127 7.12 5.33 -1.60
C THR A 127 6.41 4.03 -1.97
N GLY A 128 5.14 4.15 -2.32
CA GLY A 128 4.35 3.04 -2.87
C GLY A 128 4.29 3.18 -4.39
N THR A 129 3.07 3.24 -4.93
CA THR A 129 2.88 3.53 -6.34
C THR A 129 3.34 4.94 -6.67
N VAL A 130 3.08 5.88 -5.77
CA VAL A 130 3.60 7.25 -5.81
C VAL A 130 4.19 7.59 -4.44
N TYR A 131 5.08 8.58 -4.42
CA TYR A 131 5.61 9.08 -3.16
C TYR A 131 4.54 9.90 -2.44
N THR A 132 4.29 9.57 -1.18
CA THR A 132 3.31 10.27 -0.34
C THR A 132 3.95 10.71 0.97
N GLU A 133 3.50 11.87 1.46
CA GLU A 133 3.85 12.40 2.77
C GLU A 133 2.59 12.69 3.55
N LYS A 134 2.56 12.28 4.80
CA LYS A 134 1.48 12.61 5.75
C LYS A 134 2.08 13.11 7.03
N THR A 135 1.33 13.95 7.70
CA THR A 135 1.76 14.55 8.96
C THR A 135 0.78 14.26 10.07
N ALA A 136 1.29 14.22 11.27
CA ALA A 136 0.53 14.17 12.49
C ALA A 136 1.26 15.00 13.54
N PHE A 137 0.63 15.25 14.66
CA PHE A 137 1.27 16.01 15.73
C PHE A 137 0.76 15.57 17.09
N VAL A 138 1.60 15.79 18.10
CA VAL A 138 1.28 15.59 19.51
C VAL A 138 1.35 16.95 20.19
N VAL A 139 0.31 17.31 20.89
CA VAL A 139 0.26 18.59 21.59
C VAL A 139 1.02 18.48 22.90
N VAL A 140 1.91 19.43 23.15
CA VAL A 140 2.70 19.54 24.39
C VAL A 140 2.29 20.82 25.13
N SER A 141 1.92 20.66 26.36
CA SER A 141 1.59 21.82 27.20
C SER A 141 1.98 21.67 28.65
#